data_573be01826c86a183e5544f3763ec5b1
#
_entry.id   573be01826c86a183e5544f3763ec5b1
#
_cell.length_a   1.000
_cell.length_b   1.000
_cell.length_c   1.000
_cell.angle_alpha   90.00
_cell.angle_beta   90.00
_cell.angle_gamma   90.00
#
_symmetry.space_group_name_H-M   'P 1'
#
loop_
_entity.id
_entity.type
_entity.pdbx_description
1 polymer ?
#
loop_
_entity_poly.entity_id
_entity_poly.type
_entity_poly.pdbx_seq_one_letter_code
_entity_poly.pdbx_strand_id
1 'polypeptide(L)'
;MVKLLRHIAAVASVVVLQNAIASPIDLSNALPNFFGGGVGSTTEYAGAKDRIVGAVPGMRYVTNGGHLFEWYGTYAQYDFGSVTGFQWGPALALRLGRHDVDDPVVAQVHSVATTLEGGGFVGYEYSHVGTLPYRLRGEMTVVTNAGVVYTGARVSLNTSAWFPLHARVFVGGGLGATWVSGGFNETYYGVTAQDSAKSGLSAYTPGSGLNQLTSWIAAIYQISPSWYAGAMVYYQRLMDEAANSPIVSQRGSRNQITYGVGLAYAFR
;
A
#
# COMPACT_ATOMS: atom_id res chain seq x y z
N MET A 1 -3.23 29.86 10.30
CA MET A 1 -4.61 29.45 9.95
C MET A 1 -4.64 28.24 9.01
N VAL A 2 -3.61 27.35 9.03
CA VAL A 2 -3.50 26.17 8.16
C VAL A 2 -3.54 24.84 8.93
N LYS A 3 -3.51 24.86 10.28
CA LYS A 3 -3.60 23.66 11.11
C LYS A 3 -5.03 23.08 11.29
N LEU A 4 -6.08 23.70 10.70
CA LEU A 4 -7.47 23.34 10.99
C LEU A 4 -8.11 22.36 10.00
N LEU A 5 -7.40 21.90 8.97
CA LEU A 5 -7.93 20.97 7.95
C LEU A 5 -7.53 19.49 8.18
N ARG A 6 -6.86 19.18 9.28
CA ARG A 6 -6.46 17.79 9.61
C ARG A 6 -7.54 16.96 10.33
N HIS A 7 -8.72 17.52 10.62
CA HIS A 7 -9.81 16.80 11.30
C HIS A 7 -11.04 16.70 10.40
N ILE A 8 -11.02 15.81 9.42
CA ILE A 8 -12.24 15.40 8.73
C ILE A 8 -12.91 14.35 9.61
N ALA A 9 -14.05 14.75 10.16
CA ALA A 9 -14.87 14.01 11.11
C ALA A 9 -15.24 12.60 10.59
N ALA A 10 -15.06 11.62 11.47
CA ALA A 10 -15.64 10.29 11.35
C ALA A 10 -17.16 10.39 11.46
N VAL A 11 -17.87 10.17 10.37
CA VAL A 11 -19.31 9.90 10.41
C VAL A 11 -19.49 8.39 10.52
N ALA A 12 -19.69 7.89 11.72
CA ALA A 12 -20.11 6.53 11.98
C ALA A 12 -21.60 6.42 11.72
N SER A 13 -22.01 5.93 10.56
CA SER A 13 -23.39 5.55 10.30
C SER A 13 -23.62 4.14 10.83
N VAL A 14 -24.41 4.04 11.91
CA VAL A 14 -24.91 2.77 12.42
C VAL A 14 -25.94 2.23 11.43
N VAL A 15 -25.62 1.17 10.71
CA VAL A 15 -26.55 0.45 9.85
C VAL A 15 -27.21 -0.66 10.68
N VAL A 16 -28.52 -0.60 10.81
CA VAL A 16 -29.37 -1.62 11.45
C VAL A 16 -29.28 -2.93 10.66
N LEU A 17 -28.80 -3.98 11.29
CA LEU A 17 -28.65 -5.33 10.72
C LEU A 17 -30.04 -5.99 10.58
N GLN A 18 -30.54 -6.11 9.36
CA GLN A 18 -31.53 -7.13 9.03
C GLN A 18 -30.79 -8.46 8.76
N ASN A 19 -31.27 -9.54 9.38
CA ASN A 19 -30.72 -10.88 9.24
C ASN A 19 -30.93 -11.44 7.81
N ALA A 20 -30.06 -11.01 6.87
CA ALA A 20 -29.96 -11.68 5.59
C ALA A 20 -28.99 -12.86 5.77
N ILE A 21 -29.45 -14.07 5.43
CA ILE A 21 -28.58 -15.26 5.36
C ILE A 21 -27.62 -15.02 4.21
N ALA A 22 -26.38 -14.62 4.55
CA ALA A 22 -25.35 -14.43 3.54
C ALA A 22 -24.90 -15.80 3.05
N SER A 23 -24.93 -16.01 1.74
CA SER A 23 -24.30 -17.17 1.12
C SER A 23 -22.79 -17.12 1.36
N PRO A 24 -22.13 -18.28 1.56
CA PRO A 24 -20.68 -18.32 1.67
C PRO A 24 -20.01 -17.64 0.48
N ILE A 25 -18.94 -16.91 0.71
CA ILE A 25 -18.14 -16.37 -0.39
C ILE A 25 -17.45 -17.56 -1.07
N ASP A 26 -17.71 -17.71 -2.33
CA ASP A 26 -17.07 -18.75 -3.13
C ASP A 26 -15.75 -18.21 -3.69
N LEU A 27 -14.63 -18.62 -3.09
CA LEU A 27 -13.29 -18.31 -3.61
C LEU A 27 -12.99 -19.02 -4.94
N SER A 28 -13.79 -20.00 -5.32
CA SER A 28 -13.68 -20.70 -6.61
C SER A 28 -14.16 -19.85 -7.77
N ASN A 29 -15.06 -18.91 -7.51
CA ASN A 29 -15.53 -17.92 -8.47
C ASN A 29 -14.72 -16.63 -8.36
N ALA A 30 -14.71 -15.84 -9.42
CA ALA A 30 -14.08 -14.51 -9.39
C ALA A 30 -14.61 -13.70 -8.21
N LEU A 31 -13.72 -13.06 -7.46
CA LEU A 31 -14.13 -12.13 -6.41
C LEU A 31 -15.12 -11.12 -6.99
N PRO A 32 -16.15 -10.72 -6.26
CA PRO A 32 -17.12 -9.76 -6.75
C PRO A 32 -16.45 -8.42 -7.08
N ASN A 33 -17.06 -7.66 -7.95
CA ASN A 33 -16.75 -6.26 -8.07
C ASN A 33 -17.10 -5.58 -6.76
N PHE A 34 -16.27 -4.65 -6.32
CA PHE A 34 -16.57 -3.87 -5.13
C PHE A 34 -15.98 -2.46 -5.21
N PHE A 35 -16.57 -1.56 -4.48
CA PHE A 35 -15.96 -0.31 -4.10
C PHE A 35 -16.11 -0.11 -2.59
N GLY A 36 -15.21 0.64 -2.02
CA GLY A 36 -15.24 0.86 -0.59
C GLY A 36 -14.20 1.88 -0.14
N GLY A 37 -14.10 2.01 1.14
CA GLY A 37 -13.12 2.87 1.75
C GLY A 37 -12.95 2.55 3.22
N GLY A 38 -11.88 3.07 3.78
CA GLY A 38 -11.53 2.88 5.16
C GLY A 38 -10.76 4.04 5.72
N VAL A 39 -10.39 3.89 6.97
CA VAL A 39 -9.47 4.78 7.68
C VAL A 39 -8.28 3.96 8.16
N GLY A 40 -7.11 4.54 8.06
CA GLY A 40 -5.89 3.90 8.50
C GLY A 40 -4.90 4.89 9.09
N SER A 41 -3.97 4.35 9.85
CA SER A 41 -2.83 5.10 10.37
C SER A 41 -1.55 4.53 9.79
N THR A 42 -0.71 5.42 9.29
CA THR A 42 0.61 5.10 8.74
C THR A 42 1.65 6.09 9.23
N THR A 43 2.92 5.87 8.95
CA THR A 43 3.97 6.85 9.22
C THR A 43 3.84 8.05 8.28
N GLU A 44 4.25 9.23 8.76
CA GLU A 44 4.14 10.49 8.04
C GLU A 44 4.90 10.46 6.70
N TYR A 45 6.10 9.88 6.70
CA TYR A 45 6.90 9.53 5.51
C TYR A 45 7.61 8.20 5.75
N ALA A 46 8.17 7.61 4.71
CA ALA A 46 8.90 6.35 4.82
C ALA A 46 10.18 6.54 5.66
N GLY A 47 10.20 5.96 6.86
CA GLY A 47 11.25 6.13 7.85
C GLY A 47 10.87 7.00 9.06
N ALA A 48 9.72 7.68 9.06
CA ALA A 48 9.27 8.48 10.20
C ALA A 48 8.92 7.65 11.44
N LYS A 49 8.96 8.27 12.60
CA LYS A 49 8.31 7.79 13.84
C LYS A 49 6.88 8.32 13.96
N ASP A 50 6.69 9.56 13.50
CA ASP A 50 5.43 10.25 13.59
C ASP A 50 4.42 9.67 12.62
N ARG A 51 3.14 9.79 12.96
CA ARG A 51 2.07 9.08 12.28
C ARG A 51 0.98 10.03 11.80
N ILE A 52 0.42 9.68 10.67
CA ILE A 52 -0.77 10.34 10.12
C ILE A 52 -1.94 9.35 10.06
N VAL A 53 -3.14 9.90 10.07
CA VAL A 53 -4.39 9.17 9.81
C VAL A 53 -4.95 9.67 8.49
N GLY A 54 -5.41 8.75 7.66
CA GLY A 54 -5.95 9.08 6.35
C GLY A 54 -7.04 8.13 5.88
N ALA A 55 -7.79 8.57 4.87
CA ALA A 55 -8.75 7.74 4.16
C ALA A 55 -8.01 6.84 3.16
N VAL A 56 -8.50 5.60 3.04
CA VAL A 56 -7.97 4.60 2.12
C VAL A 56 -9.10 4.13 1.21
N PRO A 57 -9.18 4.62 -0.03
CA PRO A 57 -10.15 4.12 -1.00
C PRO A 57 -9.76 2.73 -1.48
N GLY A 58 -10.76 1.95 -1.91
CA GLY A 58 -10.55 0.65 -2.52
C GLY A 58 -11.62 0.36 -3.57
N MET A 59 -11.19 -0.20 -4.70
CA MET A 59 -12.07 -0.59 -5.79
C MET A 59 -11.49 -1.79 -6.52
N ARG A 60 -12.36 -2.72 -6.88
CA ARG A 60 -12.09 -3.82 -7.79
C ARG A 60 -13.21 -3.91 -8.79
N TYR A 61 -12.87 -3.91 -10.06
CA TYR A 61 -13.85 -3.95 -11.14
C TYR A 61 -13.38 -4.84 -12.28
N VAL A 62 -14.14 -5.88 -12.57
CA VAL A 62 -13.95 -6.73 -13.76
C VAL A 62 -14.83 -6.19 -14.85
N THR A 63 -14.23 -5.80 -15.97
CA THR A 63 -14.95 -5.30 -17.14
C THR A 63 -15.68 -6.42 -17.87
N ASN A 64 -16.63 -6.07 -18.75
CA ASN A 64 -17.31 -7.05 -19.62
C ASN A 64 -16.33 -7.81 -20.55
N GLY A 65 -15.16 -7.25 -20.83
CA GLY A 65 -14.09 -7.89 -21.60
C GLY A 65 -13.22 -8.85 -20.78
N GLY A 66 -13.48 -9.01 -19.48
CA GLY A 66 -12.69 -9.86 -18.59
C GLY A 66 -11.43 -9.21 -18.04
N HIS A 67 -11.20 -7.94 -18.32
CA HIS A 67 -10.05 -7.18 -17.77
C HIS A 67 -10.36 -6.74 -16.34
N LEU A 68 -9.32 -6.58 -15.53
CA LEU A 68 -9.45 -6.24 -14.12
C LEU A 68 -8.82 -4.87 -13.81
N PHE A 69 -9.62 -3.98 -13.24
CA PHE A 69 -9.14 -2.77 -12.60
C PHE A 69 -9.10 -2.94 -11.08
N GLU A 70 -7.98 -2.60 -10.48
CA GLU A 70 -7.78 -2.61 -9.02
C GLU A 70 -7.22 -1.27 -8.57
N TRP A 71 -7.78 -0.73 -7.49
CA TRP A 71 -7.30 0.47 -6.83
C TRP A 71 -7.36 0.29 -5.31
N TYR A 72 -6.22 0.41 -4.65
CA TYR A 72 -6.09 0.27 -3.21
C TYR A 72 -5.19 1.38 -2.65
N GLY A 73 -5.81 2.34 -1.96
CA GLY A 73 -5.10 3.46 -1.38
C GLY A 73 -4.35 4.29 -2.42
N THR A 74 -3.04 4.22 -2.38
CA THR A 74 -2.15 4.98 -3.28
C THR A 74 -1.69 4.19 -4.51
N TYR A 75 -2.18 2.97 -4.73
CA TYR A 75 -1.79 2.11 -5.84
C TYR A 75 -2.99 1.70 -6.69
N ALA A 76 -2.85 1.79 -8.00
CA ALA A 76 -3.84 1.34 -8.97
C ALA A 76 -3.16 0.57 -10.11
N GLN A 77 -3.87 -0.43 -10.65
CA GLN A 77 -3.43 -1.19 -11.81
C GLN A 77 -4.61 -1.60 -12.71
N TYR A 78 -4.31 -1.83 -13.97
CA TYR A 78 -5.25 -2.36 -14.94
C TYR A 78 -4.66 -3.59 -15.59
N ASP A 79 -5.31 -4.73 -15.42
CA ASP A 79 -4.88 -6.03 -15.93
C ASP A 79 -5.55 -6.32 -17.29
N PHE A 80 -4.75 -6.51 -18.32
CA PHE A 80 -5.18 -6.95 -19.64
C PHE A 80 -5.25 -8.47 -19.78
N GLY A 81 -4.72 -9.21 -18.81
CA GLY A 81 -4.70 -10.67 -18.78
C GLY A 81 -5.99 -11.27 -18.25
N SER A 82 -5.88 -12.43 -17.67
CA SER A 82 -7.00 -13.16 -17.06
C SER A 82 -7.13 -12.79 -15.58
N VAL A 83 -8.34 -12.68 -15.08
CA VAL A 83 -8.63 -12.46 -13.64
C VAL A 83 -7.98 -13.53 -12.76
N THR A 84 -7.81 -14.75 -13.30
CA THR A 84 -7.00 -15.83 -12.76
C THR A 84 -6.03 -16.28 -13.84
N GLY A 85 -4.81 -16.68 -13.47
CA GLY A 85 -3.74 -17.01 -14.41
C GLY A 85 -2.76 -15.86 -14.61
N PHE A 86 -2.26 -15.69 -15.83
CA PHE A 86 -1.27 -14.67 -16.15
C PHE A 86 -1.91 -13.28 -16.22
N GLN A 87 -1.32 -12.33 -15.51
CA GLN A 87 -1.77 -10.96 -15.36
C GLN A 87 -0.66 -10.00 -15.81
N TRP A 88 -1.02 -8.91 -16.49
CA TRP A 88 -0.07 -7.89 -16.91
C TRP A 88 -0.78 -6.60 -17.29
N GLY A 89 -0.10 -5.49 -17.15
CA GLY A 89 -0.66 -4.21 -17.57
C GLY A 89 0.01 -3.01 -16.93
N PRO A 90 -0.57 -1.81 -17.10
CA PRO A 90 -0.08 -0.60 -16.48
C PRO A 90 -0.33 -0.58 -14.98
N ALA A 91 0.59 0.07 -14.26
CA ALA A 91 0.50 0.34 -12.83
C ALA A 91 0.77 1.81 -12.55
N LEU A 92 0.03 2.37 -11.61
CA LEU A 92 0.20 3.72 -11.10
C LEU A 92 0.33 3.68 -9.58
N ALA A 93 1.20 4.52 -9.04
CA ALA A 93 1.31 4.69 -7.59
C ALA A 93 1.47 6.17 -7.24
N LEU A 94 0.71 6.64 -6.25
CA LEU A 94 0.93 7.94 -5.64
C LEU A 94 1.92 7.76 -4.50
N ARG A 95 3.11 8.34 -4.63
CA ARG A 95 4.12 8.34 -3.58
C ARG A 95 4.06 9.63 -2.79
N LEU A 96 3.73 9.50 -1.51
CA LEU A 96 3.74 10.63 -0.59
C LEU A 96 5.16 11.14 -0.41
N GLY A 97 5.31 12.44 -0.41
CA GLY A 97 6.57 13.13 -0.20
C GLY A 97 6.92 13.27 1.28
N ARG A 98 7.94 14.09 1.54
CA ARG A 98 8.37 14.49 2.89
C ARG A 98 8.38 16.02 2.93
N HIS A 99 7.30 16.62 3.39
CA HIS A 99 7.14 18.06 3.57
C HIS A 99 6.25 18.31 4.79
N ASP A 100 6.45 19.44 5.46
CA ASP A 100 5.71 19.83 6.67
C ASP A 100 5.73 18.75 7.77
N VAL A 101 6.91 18.14 7.99
CA VAL A 101 7.10 17.04 8.93
C VAL A 101 7.13 17.52 10.37
N ASP A 102 6.68 16.69 11.30
CA ASP A 102 6.60 17.01 12.73
C ASP A 102 7.98 17.02 13.41
N ASP A 103 8.95 16.19 12.96
CA ASP A 103 10.31 16.18 13.53
C ASP A 103 11.09 17.45 13.16
N PRO A 104 11.49 18.29 14.15
CA PRO A 104 12.10 19.59 13.88
C PRO A 104 13.49 19.51 13.25
N VAL A 105 14.20 18.39 13.38
CA VAL A 105 15.51 18.17 12.75
C VAL A 105 15.30 17.76 11.29
N VAL A 106 14.39 16.85 11.02
CA VAL A 106 14.07 16.41 9.65
C VAL A 106 13.41 17.54 8.85
N ALA A 107 12.66 18.42 9.49
CA ALA A 107 12.10 19.63 8.86
C ALA A 107 13.18 20.59 8.29
N GLN A 108 14.44 20.47 8.71
CA GLN A 108 15.57 21.24 8.19
C GLN A 108 16.22 20.59 6.95
N VAL A 109 15.93 19.32 6.69
CA VAL A 109 16.38 18.60 5.48
C VAL A 109 15.50 19.02 4.31
N HIS A 110 16.05 19.00 3.09
CA HIS A 110 15.27 19.34 1.90
C HIS A 110 13.93 18.61 1.85
N SER A 111 12.89 19.30 1.43
CA SER A 111 11.56 18.72 1.26
C SER A 111 11.50 17.86 -0.01
N VAL A 112 10.69 16.82 0.02
CA VAL A 112 10.41 15.95 -1.14
C VAL A 112 8.93 16.07 -1.49
N ALA A 113 8.63 16.43 -2.73
CA ALA A 113 7.26 16.57 -3.19
C ALA A 113 6.58 15.20 -3.33
N THR A 114 5.27 15.18 -3.13
CA THR A 114 4.43 14.03 -3.52
C THR A 114 4.46 13.88 -5.03
N THR A 115 4.59 12.67 -5.55
CA THR A 115 4.71 12.40 -6.97
C THR A 115 3.88 11.20 -7.41
N LEU A 116 3.47 11.22 -8.68
CA LEU A 116 2.87 10.07 -9.35
C LEU A 116 3.99 9.22 -9.96
N GLU A 117 3.98 7.93 -9.67
CA GLU A 117 4.81 6.91 -10.31
C GLU A 117 3.97 6.18 -11.35
N GLY A 118 4.55 5.92 -12.52
CA GLY A 118 3.93 5.17 -13.61
C GLY A 118 4.82 4.03 -14.07
N GLY A 119 4.21 2.95 -14.51
CA GLY A 119 4.94 1.79 -15.02
C GLY A 119 4.03 0.62 -15.35
N GLY A 120 4.48 -0.58 -15.09
CA GLY A 120 3.75 -1.79 -15.39
C GLY A 120 3.98 -2.91 -14.38
N PHE A 121 3.14 -3.92 -14.48
CA PHE A 121 3.26 -5.12 -13.68
C PHE A 121 3.10 -6.38 -14.54
N VAL A 122 3.63 -7.47 -14.04
CA VAL A 122 3.35 -8.83 -14.48
C VAL A 122 3.11 -9.70 -13.25
N GLY A 123 2.19 -10.64 -13.35
CA GLY A 123 1.84 -11.50 -12.22
C GLY A 123 1.19 -12.80 -12.67
N TYR A 124 1.00 -13.65 -11.70
CA TYR A 124 0.24 -14.89 -11.86
C TYR A 124 -0.63 -15.13 -10.64
N GLU A 125 -1.91 -15.39 -10.87
CA GLU A 125 -2.86 -15.74 -9.84
C GLU A 125 -3.33 -17.18 -10.03
N TYR A 126 -3.20 -17.97 -8.96
CA TYR A 126 -3.68 -19.34 -8.90
C TYR A 126 -4.79 -19.47 -7.86
N SER A 127 -5.90 -20.06 -8.27
CA SER A 127 -7.03 -20.38 -7.40
C SER A 127 -7.22 -21.88 -7.34
N HIS A 128 -7.25 -22.43 -6.15
CA HIS A 128 -7.59 -23.83 -5.90
C HIS A 128 -9.04 -23.94 -5.43
N VAL A 129 -9.78 -24.84 -6.08
CA VAL A 129 -11.17 -25.17 -5.75
C VAL A 129 -11.17 -26.56 -5.14
N GLY A 130 -11.67 -26.72 -3.93
CA GLY A 130 -11.69 -28.01 -3.25
C GLY A 130 -12.19 -27.89 -1.81
N THR A 131 -11.94 -28.89 -1.01
CA THR A 131 -12.33 -28.91 0.40
C THR A 131 -11.73 -27.75 1.21
N LEU A 132 -10.53 -27.32 0.84
CA LEU A 132 -9.88 -26.14 1.40
C LEU A 132 -9.51 -25.21 0.23
N PRO A 133 -10.42 -24.31 -0.19
CA PRO A 133 -10.13 -23.38 -1.27
C PRO A 133 -9.09 -22.33 -0.83
N TYR A 134 -8.24 -21.92 -1.76
CA TYR A 134 -7.27 -20.85 -1.53
C TYR A 134 -6.92 -20.12 -2.82
N ARG A 135 -6.34 -18.94 -2.65
CA ARG A 135 -5.88 -18.08 -3.72
C ARG A 135 -4.46 -17.66 -3.44
N LEU A 136 -3.58 -17.84 -4.42
CA LEU A 136 -2.18 -17.41 -4.37
C LEU A 136 -1.93 -16.43 -5.52
N ARG A 137 -1.21 -15.36 -5.25
CA ARG A 137 -0.76 -14.41 -6.28
C ARG A 137 0.69 -14.07 -6.07
N GLY A 138 1.44 -14.04 -7.16
CA GLY A 138 2.78 -13.48 -7.24
C GLY A 138 2.82 -12.37 -8.28
N GLU A 139 3.45 -11.24 -7.98
CA GLU A 139 3.46 -10.08 -8.85
C GLU A 139 4.82 -9.36 -8.79
N MET A 140 5.31 -8.93 -9.93
CA MET A 140 6.42 -8.00 -10.08
C MET A 140 5.90 -6.70 -10.69
N THR A 141 6.20 -5.59 -10.03
CA THR A 141 5.85 -4.24 -10.51
C THR A 141 7.12 -3.43 -10.72
N VAL A 142 7.18 -2.71 -11.83
CA VAL A 142 8.25 -1.75 -12.13
C VAL A 142 7.61 -0.40 -12.38
N VAL A 143 7.99 0.60 -11.59
CA VAL A 143 7.49 1.98 -11.74
C VAL A 143 8.63 2.98 -11.68
N THR A 144 8.44 4.10 -12.32
CA THR A 144 9.34 5.25 -12.29
C THR A 144 8.54 6.52 -12.02
N ASN A 145 9.22 7.56 -11.63
CA ASN A 145 8.62 8.87 -11.42
C ASN A 145 8.09 9.45 -12.75
N ALA A 146 6.81 9.76 -12.80
CA ALA A 146 6.18 10.41 -13.95
C ALA A 146 6.49 11.92 -14.03
N GLY A 147 7.09 12.49 -12.98
CA GLY A 147 7.54 13.89 -12.89
C GLY A 147 9.06 14.00 -12.83
N VAL A 148 9.55 14.97 -12.07
CA VAL A 148 10.97 15.28 -11.92
C VAL A 148 11.45 15.18 -10.47
N VAL A 149 10.71 14.48 -9.61
CA VAL A 149 11.02 14.41 -8.16
C VAL A 149 12.24 13.55 -7.89
N TYR A 150 12.35 12.39 -8.55
CA TYR A 150 13.53 11.53 -8.45
C TYR A 150 13.88 10.92 -9.81
N THR A 151 15.09 10.37 -9.94
CA THR A 151 15.53 9.64 -11.14
C THR A 151 15.62 8.14 -10.87
N GLY A 152 15.42 7.34 -11.93
CA GLY A 152 15.52 5.89 -11.87
C GLY A 152 14.19 5.20 -11.61
N ALA A 153 14.25 3.98 -11.06
CA ALA A 153 13.10 3.09 -10.97
C ALA A 153 13.00 2.41 -9.60
N ARG A 154 11.82 1.88 -9.35
CA ARG A 154 11.49 1.02 -8.21
C ARG A 154 10.91 -0.30 -8.73
N VAL A 155 11.50 -1.41 -8.29
CA VAL A 155 11.06 -2.77 -8.63
C VAL A 155 10.56 -3.44 -7.36
N SER A 156 9.33 -3.92 -7.38
CA SER A 156 8.71 -4.61 -6.26
C SER A 156 8.30 -6.02 -6.65
N LEU A 157 8.62 -6.98 -5.80
CA LEU A 157 8.11 -8.36 -5.86
C LEU A 157 7.15 -8.54 -4.69
N ASN A 158 5.95 -9.00 -4.96
CA ASN A 158 4.92 -9.21 -3.95
C ASN A 158 4.29 -10.58 -4.10
N THR A 159 3.95 -11.19 -2.98
CA THR A 159 3.17 -12.42 -2.93
C THR A 159 2.00 -12.25 -1.99
N SER A 160 0.91 -12.97 -2.24
CA SER A 160 -0.23 -13.00 -1.34
C SER A 160 -0.91 -14.37 -1.35
N ALA A 161 -1.52 -14.70 -0.23
CA ALA A 161 -2.35 -15.88 -0.07
C ALA A 161 -3.63 -15.51 0.67
N TRP A 162 -4.76 -16.06 0.23
CA TRP A 162 -6.07 -15.86 0.83
C TRP A 162 -6.76 -17.20 1.08
N PHE A 163 -7.40 -17.31 2.24
CA PHE A 163 -8.11 -18.50 2.69
C PHE A 163 -9.45 -18.14 3.32
N PRO A 164 -10.52 -18.92 3.10
CA PRO A 164 -11.71 -18.84 3.92
C PRO A 164 -11.42 -19.51 5.27
N LEU A 165 -11.49 -18.76 6.35
CA LEU A 165 -11.38 -19.30 7.71
C LEU A 165 -12.74 -19.84 8.19
N HIS A 166 -13.81 -19.23 7.73
CA HIS A 166 -15.21 -19.57 8.03
C HIS A 166 -16.10 -19.13 6.87
N ALA A 167 -17.36 -19.55 6.82
CA ALA A 167 -18.32 -19.20 5.76
C ALA A 167 -18.43 -17.68 5.47
N ARG A 168 -18.13 -16.83 6.44
CA ARG A 168 -18.19 -15.36 6.32
C ARG A 168 -16.86 -14.66 6.62
N VAL A 169 -15.80 -15.41 6.87
CA VAL A 169 -14.50 -14.84 7.28
C VAL A 169 -13.41 -15.30 6.33
N PHE A 170 -12.72 -14.35 5.74
CA PHE A 170 -11.52 -14.55 4.94
C PHE A 170 -10.32 -13.97 5.65
N VAL A 171 -9.23 -14.67 5.59
CA VAL A 171 -7.94 -14.18 6.05
C VAL A 171 -6.94 -14.24 4.92
N GLY A 172 -6.09 -13.26 4.85
CA GLY A 172 -5.04 -13.19 3.86
C GLY A 172 -3.77 -12.66 4.47
N GLY A 173 -2.69 -12.90 3.76
CA GLY A 173 -1.38 -12.38 4.10
C GLY A 173 -0.48 -12.35 2.89
N GLY A 174 0.61 -11.60 2.99
CA GLY A 174 1.57 -11.49 1.90
C GLY A 174 2.92 -11.02 2.36
N LEU A 175 3.90 -11.24 1.49
CA LEU A 175 5.28 -10.82 1.65
C LEU A 175 5.70 -10.02 0.42
N GLY A 176 6.62 -9.07 0.61
CA GLY A 176 7.16 -8.31 -0.50
C GLY A 176 8.59 -7.87 -0.25
N ALA A 177 9.27 -7.55 -1.35
CA ALA A 177 10.59 -6.95 -1.37
C ALA A 177 10.63 -5.86 -2.44
N THR A 178 11.24 -4.73 -2.13
CA THR A 178 11.37 -3.62 -3.07
C THR A 178 12.83 -3.22 -3.21
N TRP A 179 13.32 -3.22 -4.42
CA TRP A 179 14.61 -2.68 -4.83
C TRP A 179 14.41 -1.31 -5.49
N VAL A 180 15.36 -0.37 -5.28
CA VAL A 180 15.31 0.97 -5.86
C VAL A 180 16.65 1.41 -6.42
N SER A 181 16.60 2.33 -7.38
CA SER A 181 17.79 3.01 -7.93
C SER A 181 18.40 3.99 -6.94
N GLY A 182 19.67 4.37 -7.17
CA GLY A 182 20.39 5.36 -6.37
C GLY A 182 19.67 6.72 -6.32
N GLY A 183 19.20 7.23 -7.46
CA GLY A 183 18.50 8.52 -7.49
C GLY A 183 17.19 8.54 -6.68
N PHE A 184 16.50 7.39 -6.56
CA PHE A 184 15.40 7.26 -5.62
C PHE A 184 15.88 7.40 -4.17
N ASN A 185 16.89 6.62 -3.78
CA ASN A 185 17.40 6.65 -2.41
C ASN A 185 18.00 8.03 -2.06
N GLU A 186 18.72 8.66 -2.97
CA GLU A 186 19.26 10.01 -2.78
C GLU A 186 18.16 11.02 -2.48
N THR A 187 17.04 10.97 -3.22
CA THR A 187 15.92 11.87 -3.02
C THR A 187 15.22 11.66 -1.68
N TYR A 188 14.95 10.42 -1.30
CA TYR A 188 14.13 10.13 -0.11
C TYR A 188 14.95 9.96 1.17
N TYR A 189 16.23 9.55 1.07
CA TYR A 189 17.06 9.18 2.21
C TYR A 189 18.41 9.90 2.24
N GLY A 190 18.74 10.66 1.21
CA GLY A 190 19.96 11.47 1.16
C GLY A 190 19.93 12.64 2.15
N VAL A 191 21.12 13.05 2.60
CA VAL A 191 21.37 14.26 3.39
C VAL A 191 22.51 15.01 2.72
N THR A 192 22.19 16.11 2.04
CA THR A 192 23.19 16.93 1.35
C THR A 192 24.10 17.67 2.36
N ALA A 193 25.22 18.23 1.91
CA ALA A 193 26.07 19.07 2.77
C ALA A 193 25.30 20.29 3.32
N GLN A 194 24.36 20.84 2.53
CA GLN A 194 23.52 21.95 2.97
C GLN A 194 22.51 21.49 4.04
N ASP A 195 21.89 20.33 3.87
CA ASP A 195 20.98 19.74 4.86
C ASP A 195 21.73 19.44 6.16
N SER A 196 22.95 18.89 6.05
CA SER A 196 23.83 18.61 7.20
C SER A 196 24.13 19.87 7.99
N ALA A 197 24.47 20.96 7.32
CA ALA A 197 24.76 22.23 7.97
C ALA A 197 23.54 22.83 8.70
N LYS A 198 22.32 22.60 8.19
CA LYS A 198 21.09 23.11 8.81
C LYS A 198 20.58 22.20 9.92
N SER A 199 20.53 20.89 9.68
CA SER A 199 19.89 19.91 10.57
C SER A 199 20.82 19.32 11.62
N GLY A 200 22.13 19.39 11.41
CA GLY A 200 23.14 18.72 12.23
C GLY A 200 23.26 17.22 11.96
N LEU A 201 22.49 16.65 11.03
CA LEU A 201 22.64 15.26 10.59
C LEU A 201 23.89 15.11 9.73
N SER A 202 24.56 13.96 9.79
CA SER A 202 25.70 13.68 8.93
C SER A 202 25.29 13.67 7.46
N ALA A 203 26.11 14.25 6.57
CA ALA A 203 25.89 14.14 5.13
C ALA A 203 25.87 12.65 4.71
N TYR A 204 24.97 12.31 3.80
CA TYR A 204 24.74 10.92 3.40
C TYR A 204 24.30 10.84 1.95
N THR A 205 25.02 10.06 1.15
CA THR A 205 24.73 9.81 -0.27
C THR A 205 24.47 8.32 -0.46
N PRO A 206 23.20 7.88 -0.42
CA PRO A 206 22.87 6.46 -0.57
C PRO A 206 22.95 6.00 -2.02
N GLY A 207 23.38 4.76 -2.22
CA GLY A 207 23.34 4.07 -3.50
C GLY A 207 22.01 3.37 -3.81
N SER A 208 22.01 2.57 -4.88
CA SER A 208 20.91 1.65 -5.19
C SER A 208 20.98 0.42 -4.28
N GLY A 209 19.84 -0.22 -4.04
CA GLY A 209 19.81 -1.44 -3.24
C GLY A 209 18.42 -1.91 -2.87
N LEU A 210 18.37 -2.92 -2.01
CA LEU A 210 17.14 -3.39 -1.39
C LEU A 210 16.62 -2.31 -0.42
N ASN A 211 15.51 -1.68 -0.76
CA ASN A 211 14.98 -0.57 0.01
C ASN A 211 14.14 -1.04 1.21
N GLN A 212 13.31 -2.08 0.99
CA GLN A 212 12.40 -2.55 2.03
C GLN A 212 11.98 -4.00 1.85
N LEU A 213 11.69 -4.65 2.98
CA LEU A 213 10.91 -5.88 3.07
C LEU A 213 9.56 -5.56 3.69
N THR A 214 8.51 -6.22 3.22
CA THR A 214 7.16 -6.00 3.67
C THR A 214 6.46 -7.30 4.01
N SER A 215 5.54 -7.24 4.95
CA SER A 215 4.59 -8.31 5.23
C SER A 215 3.26 -7.70 5.65
N TRP A 216 2.16 -8.40 5.39
CA TRP A 216 0.86 -7.95 5.83
C TRP A 216 -0.05 -9.11 6.15
N ILE A 217 -1.02 -8.85 6.99
CA ILE A 217 -2.14 -9.73 7.28
C ILE A 217 -3.43 -8.93 7.20
N ALA A 218 -4.50 -9.56 6.73
CA ALA A 218 -5.82 -8.96 6.66
C ALA A 218 -6.90 -9.98 6.99
N ALA A 219 -8.00 -9.49 7.50
CA ALA A 219 -9.22 -10.25 7.71
C ALA A 219 -10.39 -9.49 7.10
N ILE A 220 -11.28 -10.21 6.42
CA ILE A 220 -12.50 -9.70 5.81
C ILE A 220 -13.68 -10.48 6.38
N TYR A 221 -14.68 -9.75 6.85
CA TYR A 221 -15.94 -10.31 7.36
C TYR A 221 -17.10 -9.90 6.44
N GLN A 222 -17.86 -10.87 5.96
CA GLN A 222 -19.08 -10.65 5.19
C GLN A 222 -20.24 -10.33 6.14
N ILE A 223 -20.64 -9.07 6.18
CA ILE A 223 -21.77 -8.59 7.01
C ILE A 223 -23.09 -9.04 6.40
N SER A 224 -23.22 -8.88 5.08
CA SER A 224 -24.38 -9.26 4.28
C SER A 224 -23.93 -9.70 2.88
N PRO A 225 -24.82 -10.16 1.97
CA PRO A 225 -24.41 -10.54 0.62
C PRO A 225 -23.63 -9.47 -0.15
N SER A 226 -23.88 -8.19 0.14
CA SER A 226 -23.26 -7.06 -0.56
C SER A 226 -22.31 -6.23 0.33
N TRP A 227 -22.27 -6.41 1.65
CA TRP A 227 -21.47 -5.60 2.54
C TRP A 227 -20.38 -6.40 3.24
N TYR A 228 -19.18 -5.85 3.23
CA TYR A 228 -17.99 -6.43 3.83
C TYR A 228 -17.30 -5.43 4.73
N ALA A 229 -16.83 -5.89 5.89
CA ALA A 229 -15.90 -5.15 6.73
C ALA A 229 -14.52 -5.80 6.64
N GLY A 230 -13.48 -4.99 6.68
CA GLY A 230 -12.10 -5.47 6.63
C GLY A 230 -11.21 -4.77 7.63
N ALA A 231 -10.17 -5.47 8.06
CA ALA A 231 -9.07 -4.93 8.85
C ALA A 231 -7.75 -5.46 8.29
N MET A 232 -6.71 -4.62 8.32
CA MET A 232 -5.38 -4.97 7.83
C MET A 232 -4.30 -4.38 8.73
N VAL A 233 -3.22 -5.15 8.90
CA VAL A 233 -1.95 -4.68 9.43
C VAL A 233 -0.89 -4.94 8.38
N TYR A 234 -0.12 -3.91 8.06
CA TYR A 234 0.99 -3.94 7.11
C TYR A 234 2.26 -3.54 7.84
N TYR A 235 3.27 -4.37 7.78
CA TYR A 235 4.59 -4.13 8.33
C TYR A 235 5.59 -3.93 7.21
N GLN A 236 6.40 -2.89 7.35
CA GLN A 236 7.50 -2.56 6.46
C GLN A 236 8.79 -2.40 7.26
N ARG A 237 9.85 -3.02 6.79
CA ARG A 237 11.20 -2.83 7.32
C ARG A 237 12.08 -2.24 6.24
N LEU A 238 12.60 -1.05 6.49
CA LEU A 238 13.61 -0.44 5.64
C LEU A 238 14.92 -1.19 5.76
N MET A 239 15.60 -1.35 4.65
CA MET A 239 16.82 -2.15 4.50
C MET A 239 17.97 -1.26 4.01
N ASP A 240 19.16 -1.80 4.04
CA ASP A 240 20.41 -1.27 3.46
C ASP A 240 20.51 0.26 3.55
N GLU A 241 20.64 0.92 2.41
CA GLU A 241 20.85 2.36 2.30
C GLU A 241 19.73 3.20 2.94
N ALA A 242 18.48 2.79 2.81
CA ALA A 242 17.36 3.49 3.42
C ALA A 242 17.41 3.41 4.96
N ALA A 243 17.73 2.23 5.50
CA ALA A 243 17.82 2.02 6.95
C ALA A 243 19.02 2.76 7.59
N ASN A 244 20.11 2.91 6.83
CA ASN A 244 21.36 3.54 7.30
C ASN A 244 21.31 5.08 7.22
N SER A 245 20.35 5.64 6.48
CA SER A 245 20.15 7.09 6.40
C SER A 245 20.06 7.72 7.80
N PRO A 246 20.76 8.84 8.08
CA PRO A 246 20.63 9.56 9.35
C PRO A 246 19.19 10.00 9.66
N ILE A 247 18.39 10.29 8.64
CA ILE A 247 16.95 10.61 8.76
C ILE A 247 16.21 9.44 9.44
N VAL A 248 16.53 8.21 9.08
CA VAL A 248 15.88 6.99 9.58
C VAL A 248 16.55 6.49 10.87
N SER A 249 17.89 6.37 10.87
CA SER A 249 18.64 5.73 11.95
C SER A 249 18.71 6.57 13.23
N GLN A 250 18.72 7.90 13.11
CA GLN A 250 18.85 8.82 14.26
C GLN A 250 17.51 9.47 14.64
N ARG A 251 16.64 9.78 13.66
CA ARG A 251 15.40 10.53 13.88
C ARG A 251 14.13 9.69 13.71
N GLY A 252 14.22 8.63 12.95
CA GLY A 252 13.09 7.81 12.52
C GLY A 252 13.09 6.39 13.08
N SER A 253 12.51 5.49 12.29
CA SER A 253 12.47 4.05 12.55
C SER A 253 12.56 3.28 11.24
N ARG A 254 13.40 2.24 11.20
CA ARG A 254 13.39 1.30 10.09
C ARG A 254 12.18 0.37 10.10
N ASN A 255 11.55 0.19 11.26
CA ASN A 255 10.37 -0.68 11.40
C ASN A 255 9.13 0.20 11.39
N GLN A 256 8.24 -0.04 10.44
CA GLN A 256 7.05 0.76 10.23
C GLN A 256 5.82 -0.13 10.20
N ILE A 257 4.76 0.30 10.83
CA ILE A 257 3.49 -0.42 10.89
C ILE A 257 2.40 0.52 10.37
N THR A 258 1.63 0.04 9.40
CA THR A 258 0.39 0.66 8.93
C THR A 258 -0.75 -0.26 9.29
N TYR A 259 -1.84 0.28 9.77
CA TYR A 259 -3.04 -0.49 10.06
C TYR A 259 -4.29 0.31 9.71
N GLY A 260 -5.36 -0.40 9.42
CA GLY A 260 -6.62 0.24 9.06
C GLY A 260 -7.79 -0.70 9.09
N VAL A 261 -8.97 -0.09 9.05
CA VAL A 261 -10.26 -0.77 8.95
C VAL A 261 -11.09 -0.12 7.85
N GLY A 262 -11.98 -0.87 7.23
CA GLY A 262 -12.79 -0.35 6.14
C GLY A 262 -14.06 -1.14 5.90
N LEU A 263 -14.90 -0.58 5.04
CA LEU A 263 -16.13 -1.17 4.54
C LEU A 263 -16.09 -1.18 3.01
N ALA A 264 -16.64 -2.24 2.43
CA ALA A 264 -16.79 -2.37 0.99
C ALA A 264 -18.20 -2.84 0.63
N TYR A 265 -18.72 -2.29 -0.46
CA TYR A 265 -19.97 -2.71 -1.08
C TYR A 265 -19.64 -3.52 -2.34
N ALA A 266 -20.06 -4.78 -2.35
CA ALA A 266 -19.90 -5.68 -3.49
C ALA A 266 -21.14 -5.63 -4.39
N PHE A 267 -20.90 -5.62 -5.70
CA PHE A 267 -21.92 -5.61 -6.75
C PHE A 267 -21.53 -6.57 -7.88
N ARG A 268 -22.49 -6.93 -8.68
CA ARG A 268 -22.33 -7.81 -9.85
C ARG A 268 -22.40 -7.02 -11.14
#